data_09dd26d3226b473357e6cf29372e682e
#
_entry.id   09dd26d3226b473357e6cf29372e682e
#
_cell.length_a   1.000
_cell.length_b   1.000
_cell.length_c   1.000
_cell.angle_alpha   90.00
_cell.angle_beta   90.00
_cell.angle_gamma   90.00
#
_symmetry.space_group_name_H-M   'P 1'
#
loop_
_entity.id
_entity.type
_entity.pdbx_description
1 polymer ?
#
loop_
_entity_poly.entity_id
_entity_poly.type
_entity_poly.pdbx_seq_one_letter_code
_entity_poly.pdbx_strand_id
1 'polypeptide(L)'
;MKFIYNFISSILKKSSLETSLKKDYVVNLSNKPDQAIESVLNATGEVSSLVYSEHILSLFAEFDDQQKMEFFTILLNKYDLNSSELIDSINEYQATPSQKGMASVLALSHPQWDKLFKRMNSTSDGTVKLVHLREDLLKMRKNHPELGRLDVSLLDMFKTLFNPGYLVMEPIDWNTPANILEKIIAYEAVHEISSWEELRSRLEPEDRKCFAFFHLAMPEEPLIFVEVALTESIPDSIQNVLSSERNIIPHSKSTTAVFYSISNCQNGLVGVSFGNFLLKQVIGQLKEEIPTLSNFVTLSPVPGFMKWLEKNDTESFNRYSQFSLEKTSSKHKDHLYELMAKYLLVSDRPDQLPNDPVARFHLGNGASVERFNFMGDVSERGMKQSSGIMVNYLYDIDLLEKYHEDYSRNQEIHASDTIKNILKVS
;
A
#
# COMPACT_ATOMS: atom_id res chain seq x y z
N MET A 1 -4.01 1.62 25.21
CA MET A 1 -2.98 2.68 25.17
C MET A 1 -1.81 2.48 26.16
N LYS A 2 -2.00 2.35 27.48
CA LYS A 2 -0.88 2.22 28.45
C LYS A 2 0.05 1.01 28.23
N PHE A 3 -0.48 -0.14 27.77
CA PHE A 3 0.31 -1.34 27.51
C PHE A 3 1.17 -1.21 26.25
N ILE A 4 0.63 -0.66 25.16
CA ILE A 4 1.35 -0.43 23.90
C ILE A 4 2.44 0.64 24.11
N TYR A 5 2.13 1.72 24.82
CA TYR A 5 3.12 2.74 25.17
C TYR A 5 4.25 2.16 26.04
N ASN A 6 3.94 1.32 27.03
CA ASN A 6 4.94 0.63 27.85
C ASN A 6 5.76 -0.39 27.04
N PHE A 7 5.15 -1.06 26.05
CA PHE A 7 5.82 -1.99 25.17
C PHE A 7 6.76 -1.26 24.21
N ILE A 8 6.30 -0.18 23.57
CA ILE A 8 7.13 0.70 22.72
C ILE A 8 8.26 1.33 23.54
N SER A 9 7.99 1.81 24.77
CA SER A 9 9.03 2.36 25.66
C SER A 9 10.03 1.30 26.12
N SER A 10 9.65 0.04 26.21
CA SER A 10 10.59 -1.07 26.51
C SER A 10 11.50 -1.41 25.33
N ILE A 11 10.98 -1.31 24.09
CA ILE A 11 11.78 -1.42 22.87
C ILE A 11 12.79 -0.27 22.76
N LEU A 12 12.35 0.96 23.00
CA LEU A 12 13.21 2.15 23.03
C LEU A 12 14.27 2.09 24.14
N LYS A 13 13.95 1.53 25.32
CA LYS A 13 14.92 1.28 26.39
C LYS A 13 15.94 0.20 26.04
N LYS A 14 15.57 -0.78 25.21
CA LYS A 14 16.50 -1.79 24.70
C LYS A 14 17.61 -1.15 23.86
N SER A 15 17.29 -0.09 23.09
CA SER A 15 18.27 0.67 22.32
C SER A 15 19.32 1.40 23.18
N SER A 16 19.00 1.83 24.40
CA SER A 16 19.93 2.53 25.27
C SER A 16 20.99 1.62 25.93
N LEU A 17 20.64 0.35 26.18
CA LEU A 17 21.59 -0.68 26.64
C LEU A 17 22.54 -1.09 25.54
N GLU A 18 22.07 -1.16 24.29
CA GLU A 18 22.89 -1.45 23.12
C GLU A 18 23.95 -0.36 22.88
N THR A 19 23.66 0.91 23.16
CA THR A 19 24.59 2.04 22.95
C THR A 19 25.85 1.93 23.80
N SER A 20 25.79 1.35 25.01
CA SER A 20 26.95 1.19 25.88
C SER A 20 27.89 0.04 25.47
N LEU A 21 27.34 -1.01 24.85
CA LEU A 21 28.09 -2.18 24.36
C LEU A 21 28.71 -1.97 22.96
N LYS A 22 28.23 -0.96 22.22
CA LYS A 22 28.67 -0.67 20.85
C LYS A 22 30.04 -0.03 20.76
N LYS A 23 30.55 0.61 21.82
CA LYS A 23 31.80 1.41 21.77
C LYS A 23 33.05 0.64 21.33
N ASP A 24 33.12 -0.65 21.65
CA ASP A 24 34.31 -1.48 21.35
C ASP A 24 34.39 -1.95 19.90
N TYR A 25 33.28 -1.90 19.16
CA TYR A 25 33.18 -2.38 17.77
C TYR A 25 33.25 -1.29 16.70
N VAL A 26 33.14 -0.01 17.10
CA VAL A 26 33.08 1.14 16.17
C VAL A 26 34.43 1.44 15.52
N VAL A 27 35.53 0.90 16.05
CA VAL A 27 36.91 1.33 15.70
C VAL A 27 37.36 0.87 14.30
N ASN A 28 36.72 -0.11 13.66
CA ASN A 28 37.13 -0.69 12.37
C ASN A 28 36.01 -0.81 11.32
N LEU A 29 35.08 0.14 11.28
CA LEU A 29 34.00 0.13 10.30
C LEU A 29 34.50 0.62 8.93
N SER A 30 34.32 -0.19 7.89
CA SER A 30 34.69 0.18 6.53
C SER A 30 33.54 0.91 5.82
N ASN A 31 33.87 2.00 5.13
CA ASN A 31 32.93 2.73 4.27
C ASN A 31 32.82 2.14 2.85
N LYS A 32 33.57 1.06 2.55
CA LYS A 32 33.44 0.35 1.29
C LYS A 32 32.28 -0.64 1.36
N PRO A 33 31.33 -0.61 0.41
CA PRO A 33 30.13 -1.47 0.45
C PRO A 33 30.44 -2.97 0.59
N ASP A 34 31.42 -3.47 -0.16
CA ASP A 34 31.80 -4.89 -0.14
C ASP A 34 32.33 -5.35 1.22
N GLN A 35 33.20 -4.55 1.84
CA GLN A 35 33.76 -4.85 3.16
C GLN A 35 32.71 -4.72 4.28
N ALA A 36 31.81 -3.75 4.16
CA ALA A 36 30.70 -3.58 5.10
C ALA A 36 29.75 -4.77 5.04
N ILE A 37 29.37 -5.24 3.84
CA ILE A 37 28.54 -6.45 3.64
C ILE A 37 29.23 -7.67 4.26
N GLU A 38 30.53 -7.86 3.96
CA GLU A 38 31.31 -8.99 4.47
C GLU A 38 31.38 -9.00 6.00
N SER A 39 31.55 -7.81 6.61
CA SER A 39 31.55 -7.67 8.07
C SER A 39 30.23 -8.11 8.69
N VAL A 40 29.09 -7.76 8.09
CA VAL A 40 27.78 -8.22 8.55
C VAL A 40 27.67 -9.73 8.39
N LEU A 41 28.00 -10.31 7.24
CA LEU A 41 27.82 -11.73 6.95
C LEU A 41 28.73 -12.64 7.82
N ASN A 42 29.94 -12.19 8.15
CA ASN A 42 30.93 -12.91 8.93
C ASN A 42 30.82 -12.67 10.45
N ALA A 43 29.98 -11.74 10.89
CA ALA A 43 29.77 -11.52 12.32
C ALA A 43 29.30 -12.80 13.02
N THR A 44 30.00 -13.19 14.08
CA THR A 44 29.68 -14.38 14.89
C THR A 44 28.94 -14.02 16.17
N GLY A 45 29.13 -12.80 16.68
CA GLY A 45 28.47 -12.29 17.87
C GLY A 45 27.20 -11.49 17.52
N GLU A 46 26.23 -11.50 18.43
CA GLU A 46 24.97 -10.77 18.27
C GLU A 46 25.21 -9.25 18.22
N VAL A 47 26.04 -8.73 19.15
CA VAL A 47 26.38 -7.29 19.22
C VAL A 47 27.14 -6.83 17.98
N SER A 48 28.15 -7.58 17.52
CA SER A 48 28.90 -7.24 16.32
C SER A 48 28.01 -7.24 15.07
N SER A 49 27.10 -8.23 14.96
CA SER A 49 26.14 -8.29 13.87
C SER A 49 25.22 -7.06 13.85
N LEU A 50 24.73 -6.60 15.00
CA LEU A 50 23.90 -5.40 15.09
C LEU A 50 24.68 -4.14 14.70
N VAL A 51 25.91 -3.96 15.23
CA VAL A 51 26.76 -2.78 14.92
C VAL A 51 27.07 -2.69 13.44
N TYR A 52 27.48 -3.81 12.81
CA TYR A 52 27.79 -3.81 11.38
C TYR A 52 26.54 -3.62 10.52
N SER A 53 25.40 -4.18 10.93
CA SER A 53 24.12 -4.00 10.21
C SER A 53 23.61 -2.55 10.30
N GLU A 54 23.75 -1.89 11.45
CA GLU A 54 23.40 -0.50 11.62
C GLU A 54 24.31 0.43 10.81
N HIS A 55 25.61 0.11 10.76
CA HIS A 55 26.58 0.85 9.96
C HIS A 55 26.26 0.79 8.45
N ILE A 56 26.04 -0.41 7.90
CA ILE A 56 25.75 -0.56 6.47
C ILE A 56 24.43 0.10 6.06
N LEU A 57 23.41 0.06 6.93
CA LEU A 57 22.13 0.76 6.71
C LEU A 57 22.32 2.28 6.72
N SER A 58 23.20 2.80 7.58
CA SER A 58 23.53 4.23 7.63
C SER A 58 24.33 4.66 6.40
N LEU A 59 25.31 3.86 5.99
CA LEU A 59 26.05 4.09 4.75
C LEU A 59 25.12 4.11 3.53
N PHE A 60 24.22 3.13 3.41
CA PHE A 60 23.31 3.07 2.28
C PHE A 60 22.39 4.30 2.20
N ALA A 61 21.96 4.83 3.33
CA ALA A 61 21.16 6.05 3.38
C ALA A 61 21.89 7.30 2.87
N GLU A 62 23.23 7.33 2.98
CA GLU A 62 24.08 8.42 2.51
C GLU A 62 24.55 8.25 1.05
N PHE A 63 24.36 7.06 0.46
CA PHE A 63 24.79 6.76 -0.91
C PHE A 63 24.01 7.55 -1.95
N ASP A 64 24.70 8.02 -2.96
CA ASP A 64 24.10 8.48 -4.20
C ASP A 64 23.58 7.29 -5.05
N ASP A 65 22.89 7.57 -6.14
CA ASP A 65 22.29 6.54 -6.99
C ASP A 65 23.35 5.59 -7.59
N GLN A 66 24.55 6.07 -7.91
CA GLN A 66 25.63 5.25 -8.44
C GLN A 66 26.15 4.28 -7.38
N GLN A 67 26.36 4.76 -6.16
CA GLN A 67 26.81 3.95 -5.03
C GLN A 67 25.74 2.92 -4.60
N LYS A 68 24.46 3.29 -4.64
CA LYS A 68 23.34 2.35 -4.42
C LYS A 68 23.35 1.24 -5.48
N MET A 69 23.56 1.61 -6.75
CA MET A 69 23.66 0.63 -7.83
C MET A 69 24.85 -0.29 -7.66
N GLU A 70 26.01 0.24 -7.24
CA GLU A 70 27.19 -0.56 -6.91
C GLU A 70 26.92 -1.55 -5.77
N PHE A 71 26.26 -1.11 -4.70
CA PHE A 71 25.86 -1.97 -3.59
C PHE A 71 24.99 -3.15 -4.07
N PHE A 72 23.95 -2.90 -4.86
CA PHE A 72 23.09 -3.97 -5.40
C PHE A 72 23.84 -4.88 -6.36
N THR A 73 24.75 -4.35 -7.16
CA THR A 73 25.58 -5.13 -8.09
C THR A 73 26.54 -6.06 -7.35
N ILE A 74 27.11 -5.61 -6.23
CA ILE A 74 27.95 -6.45 -5.36
C ILE A 74 27.12 -7.62 -4.81
N LEU A 75 25.89 -7.37 -4.35
CA LEU A 75 25.01 -8.43 -3.86
C LEU A 75 24.75 -9.48 -4.93
N LEU A 76 24.36 -9.05 -6.13
CA LEU A 76 24.06 -9.96 -7.25
C LEU A 76 25.27 -10.80 -7.69
N ASN A 77 26.46 -10.22 -7.67
CA ASN A 77 27.65 -10.89 -8.20
C ASN A 77 28.36 -11.79 -7.19
N LYS A 78 28.33 -11.43 -5.90
CA LYS A 78 29.11 -12.12 -4.87
C LYS A 78 28.29 -12.97 -3.91
N TYR A 79 26.99 -12.66 -3.74
CA TYR A 79 26.18 -13.19 -2.65
C TYR A 79 24.89 -13.89 -3.14
N ASP A 80 24.81 -14.21 -4.43
CA ASP A 80 23.73 -14.99 -5.04
C ASP A 80 23.79 -16.45 -4.62
N LEU A 81 22.80 -17.21 -5.05
CA LEU A 81 22.73 -18.68 -4.87
C LEU A 81 23.96 -19.36 -5.48
N ASN A 82 24.57 -20.27 -4.75
CA ASN A 82 25.49 -21.24 -5.33
C ASN A 82 24.70 -22.38 -5.98
N SER A 83 24.34 -22.24 -7.24
CA SER A 83 23.51 -23.21 -7.96
C SER A 83 24.14 -24.59 -8.03
N SER A 84 25.49 -24.70 -8.10
CA SER A 84 26.19 -26.00 -8.11
C SER A 84 25.99 -26.74 -6.79
N GLU A 85 26.28 -26.10 -5.66
CA GLU A 85 26.09 -26.73 -4.34
C GLU A 85 24.63 -27.06 -4.06
N LEU A 86 23.69 -26.22 -4.51
CA LEU A 86 22.26 -26.48 -4.37
C LEU A 86 21.84 -27.72 -5.14
N ILE A 87 22.28 -27.86 -6.40
CA ILE A 87 21.99 -29.05 -7.23
C ILE A 87 22.55 -30.31 -6.61
N ASP A 88 23.80 -30.27 -6.11
CA ASP A 88 24.42 -31.39 -5.47
C ASP A 88 23.64 -31.83 -4.21
N SER A 89 23.23 -30.86 -3.39
CA SER A 89 22.41 -31.12 -2.20
C SER A 89 21.03 -31.71 -2.52
N ILE A 90 20.39 -31.25 -3.60
CA ILE A 90 19.13 -31.81 -4.10
C ILE A 90 19.31 -33.25 -4.53
N ASN A 91 20.36 -33.57 -5.29
CA ASN A 91 20.67 -34.92 -5.76
C ASN A 91 20.94 -35.87 -4.59
N GLU A 92 21.70 -35.43 -3.57
CA GLU A 92 21.96 -36.21 -2.35
C GLU A 92 20.66 -36.47 -1.58
N TYR A 93 19.81 -35.44 -1.40
CA TYR A 93 18.53 -35.60 -0.73
C TYR A 93 17.58 -36.53 -1.49
N GLN A 94 17.56 -36.45 -2.83
CA GLN A 94 16.74 -37.33 -3.65
C GLN A 94 17.19 -38.81 -3.55
N ALA A 95 18.51 -39.05 -3.50
CA ALA A 95 19.06 -40.39 -3.36
C ALA A 95 18.82 -40.98 -1.97
N THR A 96 18.90 -40.16 -0.91
CA THR A 96 18.73 -40.60 0.50
C THR A 96 17.98 -39.53 1.29
N PRO A 97 16.62 -39.53 1.26
CA PRO A 97 15.83 -38.57 2.01
C PRO A 97 16.11 -38.60 3.51
N SER A 98 16.51 -37.46 4.08
CA SER A 98 16.82 -37.34 5.50
C SER A 98 16.52 -35.93 6.00
N GLN A 99 16.33 -35.76 7.31
CA GLN A 99 16.15 -34.44 7.92
C GLN A 99 17.36 -33.53 7.67
N LYS A 100 18.58 -34.09 7.73
CA LYS A 100 19.82 -33.34 7.47
C LYS A 100 19.91 -32.91 6.01
N GLY A 101 19.57 -33.79 5.05
CA GLY A 101 19.55 -33.46 3.63
C GLY A 101 18.52 -32.40 3.31
N MET A 102 17.31 -32.48 3.87
CA MET A 102 16.29 -31.42 3.72
C MET A 102 16.78 -30.09 4.29
N ALA A 103 17.39 -30.08 5.47
CA ALA A 103 17.94 -28.86 6.06
C ALA A 103 19.04 -28.24 5.18
N SER A 104 19.89 -29.07 4.57
CA SER A 104 20.91 -28.59 3.61
C SER A 104 20.31 -27.95 2.37
N VAL A 105 19.32 -28.61 1.74
CA VAL A 105 18.62 -28.06 0.57
C VAL A 105 17.97 -26.72 0.91
N LEU A 106 17.24 -26.62 2.03
CA LEU A 106 16.61 -25.38 2.47
C LEU A 106 17.64 -24.26 2.73
N ALA A 107 18.76 -24.59 3.38
CA ALA A 107 19.81 -23.61 3.64
C ALA A 107 20.45 -23.06 2.35
N LEU A 108 20.70 -23.93 1.37
CA LEU A 108 21.31 -23.56 0.09
C LEU A 108 20.32 -22.94 -0.90
N SER A 109 19.02 -23.09 -0.69
CA SER A 109 17.98 -22.46 -1.54
C SER A 109 17.81 -20.97 -1.29
N HIS A 110 18.46 -20.43 -0.26
CA HIS A 110 18.45 -19.00 0.06
C HIS A 110 19.78 -18.35 -0.31
N PRO A 111 19.79 -17.25 -1.08
CA PRO A 111 21.01 -16.50 -1.34
C PRO A 111 21.54 -15.85 -0.06
N GLN A 112 22.83 -15.54 -0.03
CA GLN A 112 23.48 -14.99 1.17
C GLN A 112 22.93 -13.60 1.54
N TRP A 113 22.43 -12.82 0.58
CA TRP A 113 21.78 -11.54 0.87
C TRP A 113 20.51 -11.67 1.73
N ASP A 114 19.84 -12.83 1.75
CA ASP A 114 18.72 -13.07 2.69
C ASP A 114 19.20 -12.99 4.14
N LYS A 115 20.36 -13.57 4.43
CA LYS A 115 21.00 -13.48 5.75
C LYS A 115 21.38 -12.05 6.08
N LEU A 116 21.89 -11.29 5.08
CA LEU A 116 22.21 -9.88 5.24
C LEU A 116 20.95 -9.09 5.60
N PHE A 117 19.88 -9.17 4.82
CA PHE A 117 18.63 -8.45 5.06
C PHE A 117 17.99 -8.80 6.41
N LYS A 118 18.01 -10.08 6.80
CA LYS A 118 17.52 -10.51 8.12
C LYS A 118 18.32 -9.86 9.27
N ARG A 119 19.65 -9.77 9.14
CA ARG A 119 20.50 -9.12 10.14
C ARG A 119 20.28 -7.61 10.18
N MET A 120 20.16 -6.97 9.02
CA MET A 120 19.82 -5.56 8.92
C MET A 120 18.45 -5.26 9.56
N ASN A 121 17.47 -6.13 9.34
CA ASN A 121 16.13 -6.00 9.94
C ASN A 121 16.13 -6.14 11.47
N SER A 122 17.16 -6.75 12.05
CA SER A 122 17.25 -6.92 13.52
C SER A 122 17.73 -5.67 14.27
N THR A 123 18.13 -4.61 13.55
CA THR A 123 18.50 -3.32 14.15
C THR A 123 17.25 -2.53 14.55
N SER A 124 17.39 -1.53 15.42
CA SER A 124 16.26 -0.75 15.97
C SER A 124 15.38 -0.11 14.88
N ASP A 125 16.00 0.44 13.82
CA ASP A 125 15.31 1.09 12.69
C ASP A 125 15.43 0.27 11.40
N GLY A 126 15.84 -0.99 11.50
CA GLY A 126 16.18 -1.84 10.37
C GLY A 126 15.02 -2.02 9.40
N THR A 127 13.82 -2.23 9.91
CA THR A 127 12.62 -2.41 9.08
C THR A 127 12.33 -1.16 8.23
N VAL A 128 12.33 0.03 8.84
CA VAL A 128 12.10 1.31 8.13
C VAL A 128 13.16 1.51 7.04
N LYS A 129 14.43 1.34 7.40
CA LYS A 129 15.56 1.51 6.47
C LYS A 129 15.54 0.51 5.33
N LEU A 130 15.12 -0.73 5.56
CA LEU A 130 14.97 -1.75 4.52
C LEU A 130 13.77 -1.47 3.61
N VAL A 131 12.69 -0.90 4.12
CA VAL A 131 11.56 -0.43 3.29
C VAL A 131 12.04 0.68 2.34
N HIS A 132 12.80 1.66 2.84
CA HIS A 132 13.39 2.71 1.99
C HIS A 132 14.43 2.16 1.00
N LEU A 133 15.28 1.21 1.42
CA LEU A 133 16.22 0.53 0.53
C LEU A 133 15.48 -0.16 -0.62
N ARG A 134 14.37 -0.86 -0.34
CA ARG A 134 13.57 -1.49 -1.39
C ARG A 134 12.87 -0.46 -2.28
N GLU A 135 12.45 0.68 -1.76
CA GLU A 135 11.91 1.76 -2.59
C GLU A 135 12.93 2.21 -3.65
N ASP A 136 14.20 2.40 -3.25
CA ASP A 136 15.29 2.75 -4.18
C ASP A 136 15.56 1.61 -5.17
N LEU A 137 15.58 0.36 -4.71
CA LEU A 137 15.69 -0.82 -5.56
C LEU A 137 14.59 -0.85 -6.63
N LEU A 138 13.33 -0.59 -6.25
CA LEU A 138 12.20 -0.59 -7.17
C LEU A 138 12.29 0.54 -8.21
N LYS A 139 12.81 1.71 -7.84
CA LYS A 139 13.09 2.81 -8.77
C LYS A 139 14.13 2.39 -9.81
N MET A 140 15.26 1.81 -9.36
CA MET A 140 16.36 1.40 -10.22
C MET A 140 16.01 0.20 -11.10
N ARG A 141 15.20 -0.75 -10.61
CA ARG A 141 14.76 -1.95 -11.34
C ARG A 141 14.05 -1.62 -12.66
N LYS A 142 13.48 -0.44 -12.82
CA LYS A 142 12.85 -0.02 -14.09
C LYS A 142 13.84 -0.04 -15.26
N ASN A 143 15.10 0.30 -15.00
CA ASN A 143 16.17 0.32 -15.99
C ASN A 143 17.15 -0.86 -15.82
N HIS A 144 17.07 -1.60 -14.73
CA HIS A 144 17.95 -2.70 -14.32
C HIS A 144 17.12 -3.92 -13.91
N PRO A 145 16.51 -4.66 -14.87
CA PRO A 145 15.62 -5.80 -14.56
C PRO A 145 16.26 -6.91 -13.71
N GLU A 146 17.59 -7.06 -13.80
CA GLU A 146 18.38 -8.02 -13.02
C GLU A 146 18.23 -7.84 -11.50
N LEU A 147 17.96 -6.62 -11.04
CA LEU A 147 17.68 -6.30 -9.63
C LEU A 147 16.41 -6.99 -9.12
N GLY A 148 15.55 -7.49 -10.00
CA GLY A 148 14.36 -8.25 -9.63
C GLY A 148 14.63 -9.45 -8.74
N ARG A 149 15.84 -10.05 -8.80
CA ARG A 149 16.22 -11.17 -7.92
C ARG A 149 16.34 -10.74 -6.45
N LEU A 150 16.89 -9.55 -6.19
CA LEU A 150 16.94 -8.98 -4.83
C LEU A 150 15.54 -8.61 -4.33
N ASP A 151 14.70 -8.07 -5.24
CA ASP A 151 13.34 -7.70 -4.90
C ASP A 151 12.48 -8.89 -4.46
N VAL A 152 12.67 -10.07 -5.05
CA VAL A 152 11.97 -11.30 -4.63
C VAL A 152 12.22 -11.60 -3.16
N SER A 153 13.49 -11.55 -2.72
CA SER A 153 13.87 -11.83 -1.33
C SER A 153 13.31 -10.79 -0.34
N LEU A 154 13.42 -9.50 -0.69
CA LEU A 154 12.87 -8.43 0.16
C LEU A 154 11.35 -8.50 0.24
N LEU A 155 10.68 -8.75 -0.89
CA LEU A 155 9.23 -8.88 -0.93
C LEU A 155 8.73 -10.05 -0.08
N ASP A 156 9.39 -11.21 -0.16
CA ASP A 156 9.04 -12.40 0.63
C ASP A 156 9.22 -12.13 2.13
N MET A 157 10.34 -11.53 2.51
CA MET A 157 10.58 -11.12 3.88
C MET A 157 9.50 -10.15 4.37
N PHE A 158 9.13 -9.15 3.57
CA PHE A 158 8.11 -8.17 3.95
C PHE A 158 6.70 -8.77 3.99
N LYS A 159 6.35 -9.70 3.11
CA LYS A 159 5.07 -10.43 3.21
C LYS A 159 4.94 -11.20 4.53
N THR A 160 6.04 -11.74 5.03
CA THR A 160 6.07 -12.44 6.33
C THR A 160 5.99 -11.44 7.48
N LEU A 161 6.77 -10.36 7.43
CA LEU A 161 6.89 -9.37 8.50
C LEU A 161 5.61 -8.53 8.65
N PHE A 162 5.04 -8.05 7.54
CA PHE A 162 3.85 -7.20 7.53
C PHE A 162 2.55 -7.99 7.41
N ASN A 163 2.47 -9.15 8.06
CA ASN A 163 1.23 -9.91 8.16
C ASN A 163 0.14 -9.06 8.85
N PRO A 164 -1.11 -9.06 8.35
CA PRO A 164 -2.21 -8.29 8.93
C PRO A 164 -2.40 -8.43 10.43
N GLY A 165 -2.06 -9.58 11.03
CA GLY A 165 -2.14 -9.83 12.47
C GLY A 165 -1.17 -8.99 13.33
N TYR A 166 -0.17 -8.35 12.73
CA TYR A 166 0.79 -7.46 13.42
C TYR A 166 0.52 -5.97 13.20
N LEU A 167 -0.54 -5.64 12.48
CA LEU A 167 -0.92 -4.27 12.21
C LEU A 167 -1.81 -3.74 13.34
N VAL A 168 -1.58 -2.50 13.70
CA VAL A 168 -2.35 -1.78 14.70
C VAL A 168 -3.06 -0.62 14.02
N MET A 169 -4.39 -0.56 14.15
CA MET A 169 -5.19 0.55 13.67
C MET A 169 -5.29 1.60 14.78
N GLU A 170 -4.98 2.84 14.45
CA GLU A 170 -5.11 3.99 15.35
C GLU A 170 -5.97 5.07 14.69
N PRO A 171 -6.87 5.73 15.43
CA PRO A 171 -7.55 6.92 14.96
C PRO A 171 -6.56 8.07 14.84
N ILE A 172 -6.66 8.82 13.75
CA ILE A 172 -5.88 10.04 13.52
C ILE A 172 -6.79 11.23 13.74
N ASP A 173 -6.43 12.07 14.71
CA ASP A 173 -7.14 13.28 15.06
C ASP A 173 -6.16 14.45 15.29
N TRP A 174 -6.66 15.60 15.69
CA TRP A 174 -5.83 16.78 15.92
C TRP A 174 -4.90 16.67 17.13
N ASN A 175 -5.06 15.64 17.99
CA ASN A 175 -4.16 15.31 19.11
C ASN A 175 -3.06 14.31 18.72
N THR A 176 -3.08 13.81 17.48
CA THR A 176 -2.04 12.94 16.94
C THR A 176 -0.71 13.71 16.86
N PRO A 177 0.43 13.09 17.20
CA PRO A 177 1.74 13.75 17.12
C PRO A 177 2.00 14.40 15.77
N ALA A 178 2.55 15.64 15.79
CA ALA A 178 2.75 16.45 14.58
C ALA A 178 3.59 15.74 13.48
N ASN A 179 4.60 14.96 13.89
CA ASN A 179 5.42 14.18 12.95
C ASN A 179 4.61 13.13 12.17
N ILE A 180 3.52 12.59 12.74
CA ILE A 180 2.60 11.69 12.04
C ILE A 180 1.66 12.50 11.14
N LEU A 181 1.14 13.63 11.63
CA LEU A 181 0.28 14.51 10.83
C LEU A 181 0.99 15.06 9.59
N GLU A 182 2.27 15.43 9.70
CA GLU A 182 3.10 15.81 8.54
C GLU A 182 3.22 14.68 7.52
N LYS A 183 3.32 13.42 7.97
CA LYS A 183 3.35 12.25 7.08
C LYS A 183 2.01 12.01 6.41
N ILE A 184 0.89 12.22 7.09
CA ILE A 184 -0.44 12.17 6.44
C ILE A 184 -0.53 13.18 5.31
N ILE A 185 -0.09 14.44 5.53
CA ILE A 185 -0.03 15.45 4.46
C ILE A 185 0.85 14.97 3.31
N ALA A 186 2.06 14.49 3.61
CA ALA A 186 3.04 14.11 2.58
C ALA A 186 2.64 12.86 1.78
N TYR A 187 1.92 11.93 2.38
CA TYR A 187 1.53 10.66 1.76
C TYR A 187 0.15 10.67 1.14
N GLU A 188 -0.63 11.75 1.29
CA GLU A 188 -1.95 11.82 0.65
C GLU A 188 -1.81 11.84 -0.88
N ALA A 189 -2.20 10.72 -1.50
CA ALA A 189 -1.99 10.49 -2.94
C ALA A 189 -3.26 10.67 -3.77
N VAL A 190 -4.44 10.66 -3.14
CA VAL A 190 -5.75 10.71 -3.82
C VAL A 190 -6.23 12.15 -3.96
N HIS A 191 -6.32 12.87 -2.84
CA HIS A 191 -6.78 14.26 -2.78
C HIS A 191 -5.78 15.09 -1.97
N GLU A 192 -4.81 15.68 -2.65
CA GLU A 192 -3.70 16.43 -2.07
C GLU A 192 -4.14 17.36 -0.93
N ILE A 193 -3.36 17.34 0.16
CA ILE A 193 -3.54 18.23 1.31
C ILE A 193 -2.47 19.32 1.20
N SER A 194 -2.89 20.55 0.95
CA SER A 194 -1.98 21.67 0.66
C SER A 194 -1.61 22.50 1.89
N SER A 195 -2.32 22.35 3.01
CA SER A 195 -2.10 23.12 4.22
C SER A 195 -2.53 22.40 5.49
N TRP A 196 -2.07 22.90 6.64
CA TRP A 196 -2.49 22.42 7.96
C TRP A 196 -3.99 22.68 8.21
N GLU A 197 -4.54 23.79 7.70
CA GLU A 197 -5.96 24.12 7.80
C GLU A 197 -6.80 23.11 7.02
N GLU A 198 -6.33 22.69 5.85
CA GLU A 198 -6.99 21.66 5.07
C GLU A 198 -6.95 20.29 5.79
N LEU A 199 -5.81 19.88 6.32
CA LEU A 199 -5.72 18.68 7.16
C LEU A 199 -6.70 18.76 8.33
N ARG A 200 -6.72 19.89 9.04
CA ARG A 200 -7.61 20.12 10.18
C ARG A 200 -9.08 19.95 9.78
N SER A 201 -9.47 20.45 8.62
CA SER A 201 -10.84 20.30 8.10
C SER A 201 -11.24 18.86 7.79
N ARG A 202 -10.25 17.96 7.64
CA ARG A 202 -10.45 16.52 7.40
C ARG A 202 -10.40 15.67 8.66
N LEU A 203 -9.93 16.22 9.79
CA LEU A 203 -9.75 15.47 11.03
C LEU A 203 -10.65 15.94 12.16
N GLU A 204 -10.84 17.25 12.34
CA GLU A 204 -11.47 17.82 13.53
C GLU A 204 -13.01 17.85 13.50
N PRO A 205 -13.68 18.14 12.36
CA PRO A 205 -15.14 18.18 12.33
C PRO A 205 -15.79 16.83 12.66
N GLU A 206 -16.94 16.86 13.31
CA GLU A 206 -17.68 15.66 13.76
C GLU A 206 -18.03 14.72 12.57
N ASP A 207 -18.24 15.27 11.39
CA ASP A 207 -18.52 14.52 10.15
C ASP A 207 -17.26 13.95 9.46
N ARG A 208 -16.11 13.90 10.17
CA ARG A 208 -14.85 13.38 9.65
C ARG A 208 -14.24 12.35 10.58
N LYS A 209 -13.66 11.34 9.97
CA LYS A 209 -12.85 10.31 10.65
C LYS A 209 -11.63 10.00 9.79
N CYS A 210 -10.51 9.74 10.44
CA CYS A 210 -9.31 9.24 9.79
C CYS A 210 -8.72 8.10 10.64
N PHE A 211 -8.27 7.05 9.98
CA PHE A 211 -7.63 5.91 10.63
C PHE A 211 -6.33 5.60 9.91
N ALA A 212 -5.27 5.30 10.64
CA ALA A 212 -4.04 4.83 10.06
C ALA A 212 -3.62 3.48 10.65
N PHE A 213 -2.94 2.69 9.83
CA PHE A 213 -2.41 1.40 10.23
C PHE A 213 -0.90 1.50 10.37
N PHE A 214 -0.41 1.01 11.50
CA PHE A 214 0.99 1.00 11.87
C PHE A 214 1.48 -0.42 12.08
N HIS A 215 2.78 -0.63 11.96
CA HIS A 215 3.44 -1.87 12.35
C HIS A 215 4.33 -1.61 13.56
N LEU A 216 4.43 -2.58 14.48
CA LEU A 216 5.21 -2.44 15.72
C LEU A 216 6.70 -2.13 15.48
N ALA A 217 7.25 -2.61 14.35
CA ALA A 217 8.62 -2.30 13.95
C ALA A 217 8.78 -0.93 13.26
N MET A 218 7.66 -0.21 12.99
CA MET A 218 7.62 1.10 12.34
C MET A 218 6.55 1.98 13.02
N PRO A 219 6.66 2.27 14.33
CA PRO A 219 5.57 2.86 15.11
C PRO A 219 5.26 4.32 14.74
N GLU A 220 6.20 5.02 14.10
CA GLU A 220 6.03 6.41 13.66
C GLU A 220 5.77 6.53 12.15
N GLU A 221 5.69 5.40 11.43
CA GLU A 221 5.48 5.35 9.99
C GLU A 221 4.11 4.75 9.68
N PRO A 222 3.11 5.55 9.27
CA PRO A 222 1.87 5.00 8.79
C PRO A 222 2.13 4.15 7.53
N LEU A 223 1.49 2.99 7.45
CA LEU A 223 1.57 2.10 6.30
C LEU A 223 0.46 2.41 5.29
N ILE A 224 -0.73 2.60 5.80
CA ILE A 224 -1.94 2.99 5.06
C ILE A 224 -2.73 3.91 5.96
N PHE A 225 -3.36 4.93 5.41
CA PHE A 225 -4.42 5.64 6.10
C PHE A 225 -5.68 5.76 5.25
N VAL A 226 -6.79 5.94 5.94
CA VAL A 226 -8.14 5.95 5.36
C VAL A 226 -8.87 7.18 5.88
N GLU A 227 -9.27 8.06 4.98
CA GLU A 227 -10.09 9.22 5.31
C GLU A 227 -11.57 8.92 5.02
N VAL A 228 -12.42 9.25 5.97
CA VAL A 228 -13.85 8.96 5.96
C VAL A 228 -14.66 10.22 6.17
N ALA A 229 -15.63 10.46 5.29
CA ALA A 229 -16.68 11.44 5.51
C ALA A 229 -17.96 10.76 5.94
N LEU A 230 -18.66 11.34 6.91
CA LEU A 230 -19.97 10.89 7.36
C LEU A 230 -21.03 11.75 6.69
N THR A 231 -22.01 11.12 6.06
CA THR A 231 -23.06 11.81 5.27
C THR A 231 -24.44 11.19 5.52
N GLU A 232 -25.50 11.93 5.17
CA GLU A 232 -26.89 11.43 5.25
C GLU A 232 -27.26 10.50 4.08
N SER A 233 -26.48 10.55 2.98
CA SER A 233 -26.72 9.73 1.77
C SER A 233 -25.42 9.52 1.01
N ILE A 234 -25.40 8.58 0.08
CA ILE A 234 -24.25 8.31 -0.78
C ILE A 234 -23.93 9.54 -1.66
N PRO A 235 -22.76 10.19 -1.51
CA PRO A 235 -22.41 11.39 -2.28
C PRO A 235 -22.00 11.04 -3.70
N ASP A 236 -22.15 12.02 -4.60
CA ASP A 236 -21.81 11.92 -6.02
C ASP A 236 -20.67 12.85 -6.46
N SER A 237 -20.22 13.74 -5.58
CA SER A 237 -19.16 14.73 -5.90
C SER A 237 -18.14 14.86 -4.77
N ILE A 238 -16.87 14.74 -5.14
CA ILE A 238 -15.77 14.92 -4.18
C ILE A 238 -15.60 16.37 -3.76
N GLN A 239 -15.92 17.34 -4.64
CA GLN A 239 -15.86 18.74 -4.30
C GLN A 239 -16.86 19.07 -3.18
N ASN A 240 -18.05 18.45 -3.20
CA ASN A 240 -19.04 18.62 -2.13
C ASN A 240 -18.56 17.99 -0.82
N VAL A 241 -17.93 16.81 -0.88
CA VAL A 241 -17.37 16.11 0.29
C VAL A 241 -16.25 16.93 0.92
N LEU A 242 -15.36 17.52 0.12
CA LEU A 242 -14.18 18.27 0.60
C LEU A 242 -14.46 19.77 0.82
N SER A 243 -15.64 20.27 0.51
CA SER A 243 -15.98 21.70 0.66
C SER A 243 -15.82 22.15 2.11
N SER A 244 -15.16 23.29 2.31
CA SER A 244 -15.09 23.98 3.60
C SER A 244 -16.44 24.57 4.03
N GLU A 245 -17.34 24.85 3.06
CA GLU A 245 -18.67 25.43 3.30
C GLU A 245 -19.77 24.36 3.47
N ARG A 246 -19.40 23.07 3.54
CA ARG A 246 -20.37 22.00 3.73
C ARG A 246 -21.07 22.11 5.08
N ASN A 247 -22.30 21.63 5.15
CA ASN A 247 -22.99 21.48 6.43
C ASN A 247 -22.39 20.28 7.20
N ILE A 248 -21.81 20.56 8.36
CA ILE A 248 -21.33 19.52 9.29
C ILE A 248 -22.57 18.88 9.93
N ILE A 249 -22.69 17.55 9.77
CA ILE A 249 -23.80 16.80 10.32
C ILE A 249 -23.38 16.04 11.59
N PRO A 250 -24.25 15.94 12.59
CA PRO A 250 -23.96 15.13 13.79
C PRO A 250 -24.01 13.64 13.47
N HIS A 251 -23.28 12.83 14.24
CA HIS A 251 -23.25 11.38 14.11
C HIS A 251 -24.65 10.76 14.07
N SER A 252 -25.60 11.28 14.86
CA SER A 252 -26.98 10.79 14.94
C SER A 252 -27.78 10.88 13.64
N LYS A 253 -27.36 11.73 12.71
CA LYS A 253 -27.94 11.87 11.36
C LYS A 253 -27.14 11.18 10.27
N SER A 254 -25.96 10.71 10.59
CA SER A 254 -25.08 10.03 9.63
C SER A 254 -25.59 8.61 9.38
N THR A 255 -25.90 8.30 8.13
CA THR A 255 -26.31 6.95 7.70
C THR A 255 -25.29 6.30 6.79
N THR A 256 -24.34 7.07 6.28
CA THR A 256 -23.36 6.64 5.28
C THR A 256 -21.94 7.05 5.67
N ALA A 257 -21.05 6.08 5.72
CA ALA A 257 -19.60 6.29 5.80
C ALA A 257 -18.99 6.24 4.40
N VAL A 258 -18.32 7.30 4.00
CA VAL A 258 -17.74 7.47 2.66
C VAL A 258 -16.22 7.43 2.75
N PHE A 259 -15.61 6.36 2.30
CA PHE A 259 -14.16 6.26 2.15
C PHE A 259 -13.74 7.04 0.91
N TYR A 260 -13.26 8.27 1.07
CA TYR A 260 -12.90 9.12 -0.07
C TYR A 260 -11.40 9.14 -0.35
N SER A 261 -10.56 8.78 0.63
CA SER A 261 -9.14 8.52 0.41
C SER A 261 -8.68 7.27 1.14
N ILE A 262 -7.92 6.43 0.43
CA ILE A 262 -7.18 5.28 0.96
C ILE A 262 -5.79 5.36 0.37
N SER A 263 -4.83 5.80 1.19
CA SER A 263 -3.48 6.11 0.74
C SER A 263 -2.45 5.13 1.31
N ASN A 264 -1.72 4.44 0.42
CA ASN A 264 -0.55 3.67 0.79
C ASN A 264 0.63 4.62 1.01
N CYS A 265 1.24 4.58 2.19
CA CYS A 265 2.30 5.50 2.57
C CYS A 265 3.71 5.02 2.17
N GLN A 266 3.90 3.72 2.01
CA GLN A 266 5.23 3.12 1.88
C GLN A 266 5.44 2.50 0.50
N ASN A 267 6.10 3.21 -0.41
CA ASN A 267 6.42 2.71 -1.75
C ASN A 267 7.27 1.44 -1.73
N GLY A 268 8.13 1.29 -0.73
CA GLY A 268 8.93 0.08 -0.53
C GLY A 268 8.12 -1.16 -0.18
N LEU A 269 6.83 -1.03 0.14
CA LEU A 269 5.92 -2.14 0.42
C LEU A 269 5.00 -2.50 -0.75
N VAL A 270 5.23 -1.95 -1.94
CA VAL A 270 4.49 -2.35 -3.16
C VAL A 270 4.58 -3.88 -3.36
N GLY A 271 3.42 -4.52 -3.55
CA GLY A 271 3.30 -5.98 -3.68
C GLY A 271 3.15 -6.74 -2.35
N VAL A 272 3.24 -6.06 -1.21
CA VAL A 272 2.80 -6.58 0.08
C VAL A 272 1.30 -6.33 0.18
N SER A 273 0.52 -7.39 0.32
CA SER A 273 -0.92 -7.28 0.53
C SER A 273 -1.21 -7.18 2.02
N PHE A 274 -1.85 -6.10 2.41
CA PHE A 274 -2.39 -5.95 3.77
C PHE A 274 -3.78 -6.60 3.90
N GLY A 275 -4.26 -7.25 2.82
CA GLY A 275 -5.53 -7.98 2.77
C GLY A 275 -6.77 -7.08 2.85
N ASN A 276 -7.93 -7.72 2.78
CA ASN A 276 -9.23 -7.08 2.97
C ASN A 276 -9.53 -6.75 4.45
N PHE A 277 -8.59 -7.08 5.34
CA PHE A 277 -8.72 -6.94 6.78
C PHE A 277 -8.81 -5.48 7.24
N LEU A 278 -8.07 -4.57 6.57
CA LEU A 278 -7.95 -3.18 7.02
C LEU A 278 -9.28 -2.42 6.94
N LEU A 279 -9.94 -2.47 5.78
CA LEU A 279 -11.24 -1.80 5.62
C LEU A 279 -12.32 -2.43 6.50
N LYS A 280 -12.29 -3.75 6.71
CA LYS A 280 -13.20 -4.42 7.64
C LYS A 280 -13.03 -3.94 9.08
N GLN A 281 -11.79 -3.71 9.52
CA GLN A 281 -11.53 -3.14 10.85
C GLN A 281 -12.10 -1.73 10.96
N VAL A 282 -11.86 -0.87 9.96
CA VAL A 282 -12.42 0.50 9.94
C VAL A 282 -13.95 0.46 9.94
N ILE A 283 -14.57 -0.39 9.10
CA ILE A 283 -16.04 -0.57 9.07
C ILE A 283 -16.57 -1.03 10.43
N GLY A 284 -15.91 -2.02 11.05
CA GLY A 284 -16.27 -2.53 12.38
C GLY A 284 -16.23 -1.43 13.45
N GLN A 285 -15.13 -0.68 13.49
CA GLN A 285 -14.95 0.44 14.43
C GLN A 285 -16.01 1.53 14.22
N LEU A 286 -16.25 1.92 12.97
CA LEU A 286 -17.26 2.94 12.65
C LEU A 286 -18.67 2.48 13.02
N LYS A 287 -19.00 1.20 12.79
CA LYS A 287 -20.31 0.63 13.13
C LYS A 287 -20.55 0.57 14.64
N GLU A 288 -19.50 0.29 15.41
CA GLU A 288 -19.54 0.30 16.88
C GLU A 288 -19.72 1.72 17.43
N GLU A 289 -18.95 2.69 16.90
CA GLU A 289 -19.02 4.09 17.33
C GLU A 289 -20.33 4.80 16.90
N ILE A 290 -20.81 4.48 15.70
CA ILE A 290 -21.96 5.17 15.07
C ILE A 290 -22.97 4.13 14.54
N PRO A 291 -23.83 3.60 15.42
CA PRO A 291 -24.79 2.52 15.04
C PRO A 291 -25.80 2.90 13.97
N THR A 292 -26.00 4.19 13.69
CA THR A 292 -26.86 4.69 12.62
C THR A 292 -26.32 4.44 11.21
N LEU A 293 -25.03 4.16 11.07
CA LEU A 293 -24.42 3.85 9.79
C LEU A 293 -24.98 2.55 9.20
N SER A 294 -25.54 2.64 8.01
CA SER A 294 -26.10 1.52 7.25
C SER A 294 -25.38 1.30 5.92
N ASN A 295 -24.72 2.35 5.39
CA ASN A 295 -24.02 2.29 4.12
C ASN A 295 -22.52 2.57 4.33
N PHE A 296 -21.69 1.71 3.76
CA PHE A 296 -20.22 1.86 3.72
C PHE A 296 -19.80 1.87 2.26
N VAL A 297 -19.48 3.05 1.75
CA VAL A 297 -19.19 3.27 0.34
C VAL A 297 -17.89 4.00 0.13
N THR A 298 -17.34 3.89 -1.06
CA THR A 298 -16.25 4.77 -1.47
C THR A 298 -16.75 5.90 -2.37
N LEU A 299 -15.93 6.91 -2.56
CA LEU A 299 -16.01 7.84 -3.69
C LEU A 299 -14.63 7.86 -4.33
N SER A 300 -14.44 6.98 -5.33
CA SER A 300 -13.13 6.62 -5.85
C SER A 300 -12.87 7.19 -7.23
N PRO A 301 -11.63 7.69 -7.50
CA PRO A 301 -11.20 8.08 -8.85
C PRO A 301 -11.00 6.85 -9.74
N VAL A 302 -10.94 7.09 -11.05
CA VAL A 302 -10.67 6.06 -12.08
C VAL A 302 -9.43 6.45 -12.90
N PRO A 303 -8.22 6.25 -12.36
CA PRO A 303 -7.01 6.87 -12.90
C PRO A 303 -6.56 6.35 -14.26
N GLY A 304 -7.03 5.17 -14.69
CA GLY A 304 -6.61 4.52 -15.93
C GLY A 304 -7.55 4.70 -17.12
N PHE A 305 -8.76 5.23 -16.94
CA PHE A 305 -9.82 5.21 -17.93
C PHE A 305 -9.48 5.95 -19.21
N MET A 306 -9.00 7.20 -19.13
CA MET A 306 -8.66 7.96 -20.33
C MET A 306 -7.47 7.37 -21.10
N LYS A 307 -6.49 6.78 -20.40
CA LYS A 307 -5.38 6.05 -21.06
C LYS A 307 -5.86 4.78 -21.76
N TRP A 308 -6.86 4.11 -21.19
CA TRP A 308 -7.48 2.95 -21.82
C TRP A 308 -8.27 3.36 -23.07
N LEU A 309 -9.02 4.47 -23.06
CA LEU A 309 -9.69 5.03 -24.21
C LEU A 309 -8.71 5.41 -25.33
N GLU A 310 -7.61 6.09 -24.99
CA GLU A 310 -6.56 6.47 -25.96
C GLU A 310 -6.05 5.27 -26.74
N LYS A 311 -5.89 4.14 -26.07
CA LYS A 311 -5.40 2.89 -26.66
C LYS A 311 -6.48 2.12 -27.46
N ASN A 312 -7.73 2.08 -26.97
CA ASN A 312 -8.76 1.16 -27.44
C ASN A 312 -9.88 1.84 -28.24
N ASP A 313 -10.11 3.13 -28.04
CA ASP A 313 -11.13 3.93 -28.72
C ASP A 313 -10.68 5.41 -28.83
N THR A 314 -9.80 5.66 -29.82
CA THR A 314 -9.22 6.99 -30.06
C THR A 314 -10.28 8.04 -30.41
N GLU A 315 -11.41 7.66 -31.02
CA GLU A 315 -12.48 8.62 -31.34
C GLU A 315 -13.13 9.14 -30.05
N SER A 316 -13.50 8.23 -29.13
CA SER A 316 -14.03 8.60 -27.83
C SER A 316 -13.01 9.35 -26.98
N PHE A 317 -11.73 8.94 -27.01
CA PHE A 317 -10.67 9.68 -26.33
C PHE A 317 -10.59 11.15 -26.82
N ASN A 318 -10.54 11.38 -28.14
CA ASN A 318 -10.49 12.73 -28.71
C ASN A 318 -11.73 13.57 -28.36
N ARG A 319 -12.90 12.91 -28.31
CA ARG A 319 -14.16 13.55 -27.91
C ARG A 319 -14.15 14.01 -26.46
N TYR A 320 -13.65 13.21 -25.54
CA TYR A 320 -13.75 13.42 -24.08
C TYR A 320 -12.50 14.04 -23.46
N SER A 321 -11.35 14.01 -24.10
CA SER A 321 -10.13 14.71 -23.64
C SER A 321 -10.23 16.23 -23.69
N GLN A 322 -11.09 16.78 -24.57
CA GLN A 322 -11.37 18.21 -24.72
C GLN A 322 -12.72 18.62 -24.10
N PHE A 323 -13.28 17.72 -23.28
CA PHE A 323 -14.60 17.92 -22.71
C PHE A 323 -14.59 19.04 -21.66
N SER A 324 -15.54 19.97 -21.77
CA SER A 324 -15.74 21.06 -20.81
C SER A 324 -17.16 21.01 -20.24
N LEU A 325 -17.32 21.48 -19.01
CA LEU A 325 -18.60 21.55 -18.29
C LEU A 325 -19.73 22.22 -19.09
N GLU A 326 -19.38 23.19 -19.95
CA GLU A 326 -20.35 23.99 -20.72
C GLU A 326 -21.03 23.21 -21.87
N LYS A 327 -20.48 22.08 -22.31
CA LYS A 327 -20.96 21.30 -23.46
C LYS A 327 -21.65 19.99 -23.09
N THR A 328 -22.14 19.87 -21.87
CA THR A 328 -22.65 18.61 -21.31
C THR A 328 -24.09 18.33 -21.75
N SER A 329 -24.33 17.21 -22.43
CA SER A 329 -25.67 16.68 -22.69
C SER A 329 -25.84 15.31 -22.04
N SER A 330 -27.10 14.88 -21.79
CA SER A 330 -27.41 13.54 -21.26
C SER A 330 -26.82 12.43 -22.13
N LYS A 331 -26.80 12.61 -23.45
CA LYS A 331 -26.21 11.63 -24.40
C LYS A 331 -24.72 11.42 -24.17
N HIS A 332 -23.97 12.43 -23.78
CA HIS A 332 -22.56 12.28 -23.44
C HIS A 332 -22.37 11.47 -22.14
N LYS A 333 -23.23 11.71 -21.15
CA LYS A 333 -23.23 10.96 -19.89
C LYS A 333 -23.48 9.48 -20.14
N ASP A 334 -24.52 9.15 -20.89
CA ASP A 334 -24.91 7.75 -21.14
C ASP A 334 -23.78 7.00 -21.87
N HIS A 335 -23.20 7.60 -22.93
CA HIS A 335 -22.09 6.99 -23.66
C HIS A 335 -20.82 6.85 -22.81
N LEU A 336 -20.49 7.84 -21.96
CA LEU A 336 -19.37 7.71 -21.01
C LEU A 336 -19.61 6.60 -20.00
N TYR A 337 -20.84 6.39 -19.55
CA TYR A 337 -21.19 5.29 -18.65
C TYR A 337 -21.06 3.91 -19.32
N GLU A 338 -21.42 3.80 -20.59
CA GLU A 338 -21.20 2.56 -21.37
C GLU A 338 -19.71 2.21 -21.48
N LEU A 339 -18.88 3.21 -21.82
CA LEU A 339 -17.43 3.05 -21.91
C LEU A 339 -16.80 2.71 -20.54
N MET A 340 -17.27 3.37 -19.47
CA MET A 340 -16.82 3.11 -18.10
C MET A 340 -17.21 1.69 -17.67
N ALA A 341 -18.42 1.25 -17.96
CA ALA A 341 -18.87 -0.11 -17.66
C ALA A 341 -18.02 -1.16 -18.40
N LYS A 342 -17.70 -0.93 -19.67
CA LYS A 342 -16.76 -1.80 -20.43
C LYS A 342 -15.39 -1.82 -19.76
N TYR A 343 -14.83 -0.67 -19.40
CA TYR A 343 -13.51 -0.56 -18.78
C TYR A 343 -13.42 -1.29 -17.44
N LEU A 344 -14.46 -1.21 -16.59
CA LEU A 344 -14.44 -1.77 -15.23
C LEU A 344 -14.89 -3.23 -15.16
N LEU A 345 -15.86 -3.64 -16.01
CA LEU A 345 -16.52 -4.95 -15.90
C LEU A 345 -16.09 -5.95 -16.98
N VAL A 346 -15.46 -5.48 -18.06
CA VAL A 346 -14.95 -6.34 -19.15
C VAL A 346 -13.43 -6.26 -19.15
N SER A 347 -12.78 -7.39 -18.89
CA SER A 347 -11.32 -7.42 -18.79
C SER A 347 -10.65 -7.62 -20.16
N ASP A 348 -9.65 -6.78 -20.45
CA ASP A 348 -8.71 -6.97 -21.57
C ASP A 348 -7.40 -7.63 -21.12
N ARG A 349 -7.33 -8.01 -19.84
CA ARG A 349 -6.11 -8.53 -19.20
C ARG A 349 -6.03 -10.05 -19.29
N PRO A 350 -4.82 -10.63 -19.39
CA PRO A 350 -4.64 -12.09 -19.38
C PRO A 350 -5.14 -12.77 -18.09
N ASP A 351 -5.09 -12.04 -16.96
CA ASP A 351 -5.52 -12.52 -15.63
C ASP A 351 -7.05 -12.36 -15.40
N GLN A 352 -7.79 -11.87 -16.38
CA GLN A 352 -9.23 -11.62 -16.33
C GLN A 352 -9.68 -10.66 -15.21
N LEU A 353 -8.75 -9.95 -14.60
CA LEU A 353 -9.07 -8.93 -13.58
C LEU A 353 -9.46 -7.60 -14.24
N PRO A 354 -10.21 -6.71 -13.57
CA PRO A 354 -10.55 -5.38 -14.07
C PRO A 354 -9.33 -4.60 -14.59
N ASN A 355 -9.53 -3.79 -15.62
CA ASN A 355 -8.46 -2.96 -16.17
C ASN A 355 -7.98 -1.91 -15.15
N ASP A 356 -8.90 -1.37 -14.35
CA ASP A 356 -8.60 -0.32 -13.38
C ASP A 356 -7.98 -0.87 -12.08
N PRO A 357 -6.85 -0.30 -11.59
CA PRO A 357 -6.21 -0.75 -10.36
C PRO A 357 -7.03 -0.44 -9.10
N VAL A 358 -7.81 0.64 -9.08
CA VAL A 358 -8.68 1.02 -7.95
C VAL A 358 -9.86 0.04 -7.88
N ALA A 359 -10.44 -0.33 -9.02
CA ALA A 359 -11.46 -1.37 -9.10
C ALA A 359 -10.93 -2.71 -8.56
N ARG A 360 -9.73 -3.14 -8.99
CA ARG A 360 -9.12 -4.38 -8.47
C ARG A 360 -8.95 -4.36 -6.95
N PHE A 361 -8.56 -3.22 -6.40
CA PHE A 361 -8.41 -3.07 -4.96
C PHE A 361 -9.76 -3.21 -4.24
N HIS A 362 -10.80 -2.47 -4.63
CA HIS A 362 -12.08 -2.50 -3.94
C HIS A 362 -12.83 -3.82 -4.11
N LEU A 363 -12.87 -4.36 -5.33
CA LEU A 363 -13.51 -5.65 -5.61
C LEU A 363 -12.77 -6.80 -4.93
N GLY A 364 -11.44 -6.77 -4.94
CA GLY A 364 -10.61 -7.71 -4.18
C GLY A 364 -10.81 -7.63 -2.66
N ASN A 365 -11.32 -6.52 -2.15
CA ASN A 365 -11.72 -6.34 -0.76
C ASN A 365 -13.22 -6.65 -0.50
N GLY A 366 -13.95 -7.21 -1.48
CA GLY A 366 -15.31 -7.66 -1.34
C GLY A 366 -16.36 -6.58 -1.55
N ALA A 367 -16.03 -5.45 -2.17
CA ALA A 367 -17.00 -4.46 -2.58
C ALA A 367 -17.73 -4.86 -3.87
N SER A 368 -18.86 -4.21 -4.16
CA SER A 368 -19.54 -4.21 -5.44
C SER A 368 -19.48 -2.83 -6.10
N VAL A 369 -19.62 -2.76 -7.43
CA VAL A 369 -19.74 -1.50 -8.17
C VAL A 369 -21.16 -0.98 -8.02
N GLU A 370 -21.34 0.09 -7.25
CA GLU A 370 -22.68 0.60 -6.91
C GLU A 370 -23.18 1.63 -7.92
N ARG A 371 -22.37 2.65 -8.21
CA ARG A 371 -22.79 3.78 -9.03
C ARG A 371 -21.63 4.49 -9.70
N PHE A 372 -21.84 4.97 -10.93
CA PHE A 372 -20.99 5.95 -11.60
C PHE A 372 -21.49 7.36 -11.30
N ASN A 373 -20.59 8.28 -11.00
CA ASN A 373 -20.89 9.66 -10.69
C ASN A 373 -20.31 10.56 -11.79
N PHE A 374 -21.20 11.04 -12.65
CA PHE A 374 -20.84 11.98 -13.72
C PHE A 374 -20.44 13.31 -13.12
N MET A 375 -19.26 13.85 -13.53
CA MET A 375 -18.68 15.06 -12.93
C MET A 375 -18.48 14.95 -11.42
N GLY A 376 -18.20 13.74 -10.93
CA GLY A 376 -17.90 13.48 -9.52
C GLY A 376 -16.58 14.09 -9.05
N ASP A 377 -15.62 14.30 -9.97
CA ASP A 377 -14.39 15.04 -9.75
C ASP A 377 -14.11 16.00 -10.91
N VAL A 378 -14.36 17.29 -10.70
CA VAL A 378 -14.14 18.34 -11.70
C VAL A 378 -12.77 19.01 -11.60
N SER A 379 -11.86 18.47 -10.79
CA SER A 379 -10.47 18.90 -10.76
C SER A 379 -9.78 18.64 -12.11
N GLU A 380 -8.70 19.36 -12.40
CA GLU A 380 -7.89 19.12 -13.61
C GLU A 380 -7.43 17.66 -13.68
N ARG A 381 -7.05 17.07 -12.53
CA ARG A 381 -6.64 15.67 -12.41
C ARG A 381 -7.79 14.71 -12.72
N GLY A 382 -8.98 14.92 -12.14
CA GLY A 382 -10.17 14.10 -12.37
C GLY A 382 -10.60 14.15 -13.83
N MET A 383 -10.66 15.33 -14.42
CA MET A 383 -10.97 15.52 -15.84
C MET A 383 -9.98 14.79 -16.75
N LYS A 384 -8.68 14.90 -16.48
CA LYS A 384 -7.62 14.23 -17.26
C LYS A 384 -7.62 12.72 -17.13
N GLN A 385 -7.97 12.17 -15.97
CA GLN A 385 -7.92 10.73 -15.68
C GLN A 385 -9.17 9.99 -16.15
N SER A 386 -10.36 10.56 -15.98
CA SER A 386 -11.65 9.89 -16.17
C SER A 386 -12.76 10.76 -16.77
N SER A 387 -12.45 11.90 -17.38
CA SER A 387 -13.46 12.91 -17.79
C SER A 387 -14.42 13.27 -16.64
N GLY A 388 -13.88 13.35 -15.43
CA GLY A 388 -14.63 13.71 -14.23
C GLY A 388 -15.51 12.60 -13.64
N ILE A 389 -15.47 11.36 -14.15
CA ILE A 389 -16.24 10.25 -13.56
C ILE A 389 -15.55 9.72 -12.30
N MET A 390 -16.33 9.56 -11.24
CA MET A 390 -15.96 8.79 -10.05
C MET A 390 -16.89 7.59 -9.86
N VAL A 391 -16.44 6.63 -9.04
CA VAL A 391 -17.18 5.40 -8.78
C VAL A 391 -17.45 5.26 -7.28
N ASN A 392 -18.68 4.93 -6.91
CA ASN A 392 -18.97 4.41 -5.59
C ASN A 392 -18.85 2.88 -5.61
N TYR A 393 -17.99 2.34 -4.75
CA TYR A 393 -17.93 0.91 -4.42
C TYR A 393 -18.65 0.72 -3.08
N LEU A 394 -19.60 -0.21 -3.03
CA LEU A 394 -20.38 -0.51 -1.83
C LEU A 394 -19.77 -1.72 -1.10
N TYR A 395 -19.53 -1.55 0.18
CA TYR A 395 -19.15 -2.61 1.12
C TYR A 395 -20.39 -3.04 1.90
N ASP A 396 -21.11 -4.03 1.37
CA ASP A 396 -22.23 -4.66 2.07
C ASP A 396 -21.66 -5.64 3.11
N ILE A 397 -21.87 -5.35 4.39
CA ILE A 397 -21.29 -6.12 5.49
C ILE A 397 -21.70 -7.59 5.44
N ASP A 398 -22.95 -7.87 5.05
CA ASP A 398 -23.49 -9.23 4.99
C ASP A 398 -22.97 -10.04 3.79
N LEU A 399 -22.53 -9.37 2.72
CA LEU A 399 -22.09 -9.98 1.47
C LEU A 399 -20.57 -9.87 1.22
N LEU A 400 -19.88 -9.11 2.03
CA LEU A 400 -18.48 -8.73 1.84
C LEU A 400 -17.55 -9.95 1.70
N GLU A 401 -17.70 -10.96 2.57
CA GLU A 401 -16.91 -12.20 2.50
C GLU A 401 -17.23 -13.00 1.24
N LYS A 402 -18.52 -13.11 0.89
CA LYS A 402 -18.96 -13.80 -0.31
C LYS A 402 -18.38 -13.14 -1.56
N TYR A 403 -18.48 -11.82 -1.68
CA TYR A 403 -17.97 -11.09 -2.85
C TYR A 403 -16.46 -11.17 -2.96
N HIS A 404 -15.74 -11.15 -1.84
CA HIS A 404 -14.29 -11.40 -1.82
C HIS A 404 -13.94 -12.80 -2.35
N GLU A 405 -14.63 -13.84 -1.91
CA GLU A 405 -14.42 -15.22 -2.35
C GLU A 405 -14.76 -15.41 -3.84
N ASP A 406 -15.89 -14.86 -4.29
CA ASP A 406 -16.34 -14.93 -5.69
C ASP A 406 -15.32 -14.25 -6.62
N TYR A 407 -14.81 -13.07 -6.21
CA TYR A 407 -13.77 -12.36 -6.96
C TYR A 407 -12.44 -13.12 -6.97
N SER A 408 -12.02 -13.65 -5.82
CA SER A 408 -10.72 -14.32 -5.68
C SER A 408 -10.66 -15.67 -6.43
N ARG A 409 -11.78 -16.42 -6.47
CA ARG A 409 -11.84 -17.73 -7.10
C ARG A 409 -12.22 -17.68 -8.57
N ASN A 410 -13.19 -16.85 -8.91
CA ASN A 410 -13.85 -16.88 -10.20
C ASN A 410 -13.68 -15.58 -11.01
N GLN A 411 -12.99 -14.56 -10.45
CA GLN A 411 -12.89 -13.21 -10.99
C GLN A 411 -14.28 -12.57 -11.20
N GLU A 412 -15.29 -13.03 -10.44
CA GLU A 412 -16.66 -12.52 -10.55
C GLU A 412 -16.76 -11.11 -9.99
N ILE A 413 -17.32 -10.20 -10.79
CA ILE A 413 -17.50 -8.79 -10.42
C ILE A 413 -18.96 -8.57 -10.05
N HIS A 414 -19.21 -8.23 -8.79
CA HIS A 414 -20.54 -7.84 -8.33
C HIS A 414 -20.78 -6.35 -8.59
N ALA A 415 -21.97 -6.03 -9.09
CA ALA A 415 -22.40 -4.67 -9.39
C ALA A 415 -23.92 -4.52 -9.17
N SER A 416 -24.36 -3.28 -8.96
CA SER A 416 -25.80 -2.94 -8.87
C SER A 416 -26.51 -3.26 -10.19
N ASP A 417 -27.83 -3.45 -10.11
CA ASP A 417 -28.64 -3.70 -11.31
C ASP A 417 -28.59 -2.53 -12.29
N THR A 418 -28.46 -1.30 -11.80
CA THR A 418 -28.28 -0.11 -12.63
C THR A 418 -27.03 -0.22 -13.49
N ILE A 419 -25.91 -0.62 -12.89
CA ILE A 419 -24.62 -0.78 -13.60
C ILE A 419 -24.67 -1.96 -14.58
N LYS A 420 -25.25 -3.11 -14.17
CA LYS A 420 -25.40 -4.29 -15.04
C LYS A 420 -26.25 -4.00 -16.27
N ASN A 421 -27.28 -3.18 -16.13
CA ASN A 421 -28.18 -2.85 -17.23
C ASN A 421 -27.51 -1.95 -18.29
N ILE A 422 -26.52 -1.14 -17.94
CA ILE A 422 -25.76 -0.33 -18.90
C ILE A 422 -25.15 -1.20 -20.01
N LEU A 423 -24.58 -2.37 -19.66
CA LEU A 423 -23.97 -3.29 -20.63
C LEU A 423 -25.00 -4.11 -21.43
N LYS A 424 -26.25 -4.22 -20.97
CA LYS A 424 -27.30 -4.99 -21.70
C LYS A 424 -28.00 -4.18 -22.80
N VAL A 425 -27.90 -2.88 -22.74
CA VAL A 425 -28.52 -1.94 -23.68
C VAL A 425 -27.59 -1.59 -24.85
N SER A 426 -26.30 -1.91 -24.73
CA SER A 426 -25.27 -1.76 -25.76
C SER A 426 -25.03 -3.08 -26.50
#